data_efd8c523e4d18745fb9407c750b57110
#
_entry.id   efd8c523e4d18745fb9407c750b57110
#
_cell.length_a   1.000
_cell.length_b   1.000
_cell.length_c   1.000
_cell.angle_alpha   90.00
_cell.angle_beta   90.00
_cell.angle_gamma   90.00
#
_symmetry.space_group_name_H-M   'P 1'
#
loop_
_entity.id
_entity.type
_entity.pdbx_description
1 polymer ?
#
loop_
_entity_poly.entity_id
_entity_poly.type
_entity_poly.pdbx_seq_one_letter_code
_entity_poly.pdbx_strand_id
1 'polypeptide(L)'
;MEKIKSILTEEIGKKGYISISRFMEISLTYPEEGYYINQNPLGKSGDFITAPDITQIFGEVIGAWAIDIINKINAKSPFQIIDLGGGRGTLLKDIKRVRSDNNISFGFLEINKNLITAQKQIFPEAKHYKNISDIPDLPTIFIGNEFLDAFPIRQYIKINKAWKEIFVTTDNDRFNYCYEDIEDKILFEEHKKNFPNEADFFEINIMIKKIINDISIFLKRNNGICLFIDYGYSKGYGNTLQALKNHEYVDPLSFPGSSDLTSHINFSQIINETKYLGMNFFGPITQRNFLINLGALERLEILKKSTNSEKIKNDLEDGLNRVIENSQMGELFKVCAISPKNKLIPEGFD
;
A
#
# COMPACT_ATOMS: atom_id res chain seq x y z
N MET A 1 -4.89 -23.68 0.26
CA MET A 1 -6.29 -23.40 0.72
C MET A 1 -6.70 -24.29 1.88
N GLU A 2 -6.68 -25.63 1.76
CA GLU A 2 -7.10 -26.53 2.86
C GLU A 2 -6.29 -26.37 4.14
N LYS A 3 -4.96 -26.16 4.05
CA LYS A 3 -4.10 -25.96 5.20
C LYS A 3 -4.40 -24.66 5.94
N ILE A 4 -4.59 -23.53 5.24
CA ILE A 4 -5.00 -22.25 5.85
C ILE A 4 -6.37 -22.39 6.51
N LYS A 5 -7.33 -23.04 5.84
CA LYS A 5 -8.65 -23.31 6.42
C LYS A 5 -8.55 -24.13 7.71
N SER A 6 -7.72 -25.19 7.74
CA SER A 6 -7.48 -26.00 8.93
C SER A 6 -6.88 -25.17 10.08
N ILE A 7 -5.88 -24.33 9.80
CA ILE A 7 -5.24 -23.46 10.80
C ILE A 7 -6.25 -22.48 11.39
N LEU A 8 -7.04 -21.83 10.54
CA LEU A 8 -8.09 -20.90 10.97
C LEU A 8 -9.15 -21.61 11.85
N THR A 9 -9.59 -22.79 11.43
CA THR A 9 -10.56 -23.60 12.20
C THR A 9 -10.00 -24.02 13.56
N GLU A 10 -8.72 -24.42 13.61
CA GLU A 10 -8.04 -24.74 14.88
C GLU A 10 -7.94 -23.52 15.81
N GLU A 11 -7.56 -22.35 15.28
CA GLU A 11 -7.49 -21.12 16.10
C GLU A 11 -8.88 -20.69 16.59
N ILE A 12 -9.90 -20.75 15.74
CA ILE A 12 -11.28 -20.47 16.13
C ILE A 12 -11.76 -21.44 17.23
N GLY A 13 -11.40 -22.72 17.11
CA GLY A 13 -11.77 -23.74 18.10
C GLY A 13 -11.29 -23.46 19.52
N LYS A 14 -10.23 -22.66 19.70
CA LYS A 14 -9.68 -22.30 21.02
C LYS A 14 -10.59 -21.34 21.82
N LYS A 15 -11.29 -20.44 21.14
CA LYS A 15 -12.10 -19.36 21.76
C LYS A 15 -13.50 -19.21 21.18
N GLY A 16 -13.81 -19.90 20.08
CA GLY A 16 -15.06 -19.79 19.33
C GLY A 16 -15.00 -18.77 18.21
N TYR A 17 -14.03 -17.86 18.21
CA TYR A 17 -13.85 -16.83 17.18
C TYR A 17 -12.41 -16.29 17.16
N ILE A 18 -12.06 -15.61 16.06
CA ILE A 18 -10.80 -14.84 15.90
C ILE A 18 -11.14 -13.45 15.35
N SER A 19 -10.27 -12.47 15.57
CA SER A 19 -10.45 -11.13 14.99
C SER A 19 -10.30 -11.14 13.47
N ILE A 20 -10.95 -10.18 12.78
CA ILE A 20 -10.74 -9.94 11.34
C ILE A 20 -9.23 -9.77 11.04
N SER A 21 -8.52 -9.02 11.88
CA SER A 21 -7.08 -8.82 11.71
C SER A 21 -6.30 -10.14 11.75
N ARG A 22 -6.64 -11.05 12.64
CA ARG A 22 -5.97 -12.36 12.70
C ARG A 22 -6.34 -13.25 11.52
N PHE A 23 -7.60 -13.20 11.07
CA PHE A 23 -8.04 -13.90 9.86
C PHE A 23 -7.26 -13.41 8.63
N MET A 24 -7.13 -12.09 8.44
CA MET A 24 -6.34 -11.51 7.35
C MET A 24 -4.86 -11.90 7.45
N GLU A 25 -4.26 -11.78 8.64
CA GLU A 25 -2.85 -12.14 8.87
C GLU A 25 -2.57 -13.59 8.46
N ILE A 26 -3.38 -14.55 8.91
CA ILE A 26 -3.21 -15.96 8.55
C ILE A 26 -3.45 -16.16 7.06
N SER A 27 -4.51 -15.59 6.50
CA SER A 27 -4.84 -15.76 5.09
C SER A 27 -3.77 -15.19 4.16
N LEU A 28 -3.16 -14.05 4.52
CA LEU A 28 -2.25 -13.34 3.64
C LEU A 28 -0.78 -13.70 3.88
N THR A 29 -0.35 -13.87 5.13
CA THR A 29 1.07 -13.92 5.48
C THR A 29 1.50 -15.14 6.27
N TYR A 30 0.63 -16.15 6.46
CA TYR A 30 1.03 -17.37 7.17
C TYR A 30 2.23 -18.04 6.47
N PRO A 31 3.27 -18.46 7.23
CA PRO A 31 4.48 -19.02 6.65
C PRO A 31 4.19 -20.17 5.68
N GLU A 32 4.78 -20.10 4.49
CA GLU A 32 4.68 -21.07 3.38
C GLU A 32 3.32 -21.22 2.72
N GLU A 33 2.22 -20.72 3.29
CA GLU A 33 0.85 -21.00 2.81
C GLU A 33 0.02 -19.74 2.56
N GLY A 34 0.39 -18.60 3.15
CA GLY A 34 -0.33 -17.34 2.99
C GLY A 34 -0.29 -16.83 1.55
N TYR A 35 -1.34 -16.11 1.14
CA TYR A 35 -1.51 -15.60 -0.22
C TYR A 35 -0.28 -14.84 -0.72
N TYR A 36 0.23 -13.88 0.03
CA TYR A 36 1.44 -13.12 -0.31
C TYR A 36 2.76 -13.88 -0.10
N ILE A 37 2.74 -15.06 0.48
CA ILE A 37 3.95 -15.87 0.70
C ILE A 37 4.14 -16.90 -0.40
N ASN A 38 3.07 -17.52 -0.87
CA ASN A 38 3.11 -18.70 -1.74
C ASN A 38 2.64 -18.40 -3.18
N GLN A 39 1.79 -17.41 -3.38
CA GLN A 39 1.24 -17.13 -4.71
C GLN A 39 2.05 -16.07 -5.47
N ASN A 40 1.81 -15.98 -6.78
CA ASN A 40 2.27 -14.89 -7.62
C ASN A 40 1.06 -14.02 -7.96
N PRO A 41 0.69 -13.07 -7.07
CA PRO A 41 -0.60 -12.37 -7.15
C PRO A 41 -0.68 -11.36 -8.30
N LEU A 42 0.46 -11.00 -8.92
CA LEU A 42 0.59 -9.85 -9.79
C LEU A 42 0.69 -10.21 -11.28
N GLY A 43 0.15 -9.32 -12.13
CA GLY A 43 0.26 -9.36 -13.57
C GLY A 43 -0.93 -10.02 -14.27
N LYS A 44 -0.85 -10.20 -15.60
CA LYS A 44 -1.95 -10.70 -16.43
C LYS A 44 -2.46 -12.11 -16.05
N SER A 45 -1.64 -12.89 -15.36
CA SER A 45 -1.98 -14.22 -14.84
C SER A 45 -2.25 -14.22 -13.33
N GLY A 46 -2.18 -13.07 -12.67
CA GLY A 46 -2.47 -12.88 -11.25
C GLY A 46 -3.87 -12.32 -11.02
N ASP A 47 -4.21 -12.03 -9.76
CA ASP A 47 -5.53 -11.56 -9.39
C ASP A 47 -5.73 -10.05 -9.69
N PHE A 48 -4.65 -9.26 -9.79
CA PHE A 48 -4.72 -7.82 -10.06
C PHE A 48 -3.50 -7.26 -10.81
N ILE A 49 -3.66 -6.04 -11.35
CA ILE A 49 -2.63 -5.30 -12.08
C ILE A 49 -2.49 -3.92 -11.43
N THR A 50 -1.31 -3.61 -10.91
CA THR A 50 -1.00 -2.33 -10.25
C THR A 50 -0.64 -1.23 -11.25
N ALA A 51 -0.72 0.04 -10.82
CA ALA A 51 -0.43 1.19 -11.67
C ALA A 51 0.93 1.12 -12.40
N PRO A 52 2.05 0.67 -11.79
CA PRO A 52 3.33 0.49 -12.49
C PRO A 52 3.29 -0.56 -13.62
N ASP A 53 2.44 -1.57 -13.49
CA ASP A 53 2.29 -2.61 -14.55
C ASP A 53 1.34 -2.17 -15.68
N ILE A 54 0.52 -1.14 -15.44
CA ILE A 54 -0.40 -0.57 -16.43
C ILE A 54 0.34 0.35 -17.40
N THR A 55 1.17 1.27 -16.89
CA THR A 55 1.86 2.26 -17.70
C THR A 55 3.22 2.67 -17.15
N GLN A 56 4.24 2.70 -18.02
CA GLN A 56 5.57 3.20 -17.66
C GLN A 56 5.57 4.68 -17.25
N ILE A 57 4.57 5.46 -17.69
CA ILE A 57 4.46 6.89 -17.37
C ILE A 57 4.36 7.09 -15.86
N PHE A 58 3.64 6.19 -15.16
CA PHE A 58 3.51 6.22 -13.72
C PHE A 58 4.88 6.17 -13.03
N GLY A 59 5.69 5.17 -13.32
CA GLY A 59 7.01 5.02 -12.69
C GLY A 59 8.01 6.12 -13.12
N GLU A 60 7.94 6.58 -14.37
CA GLU A 60 8.81 7.65 -14.88
C GLU A 60 8.50 9.01 -14.22
N VAL A 61 7.23 9.33 -14.01
CA VAL A 61 6.81 10.56 -13.32
C VAL A 61 7.21 10.53 -11.84
N ILE A 62 7.02 9.40 -11.16
CA ILE A 62 7.50 9.21 -9.78
C ILE A 62 9.04 9.26 -9.74
N GLY A 63 9.72 8.75 -10.75
CA GLY A 63 11.17 8.85 -10.88
C GLY A 63 11.65 10.30 -11.00
N ALA A 64 10.99 11.12 -11.80
CA ALA A 64 11.29 12.55 -11.91
C ALA A 64 11.07 13.28 -10.58
N TRP A 65 9.98 12.97 -9.88
CA TRP A 65 9.71 13.46 -8.53
C TRP A 65 10.81 13.05 -7.54
N ALA A 66 11.23 11.79 -7.55
CA ALA A 66 12.28 11.30 -6.66
C ALA A 66 13.62 12.03 -6.89
N ILE A 67 13.96 12.33 -8.14
CA ILE A 67 15.16 13.08 -8.49
C ILE A 67 15.07 14.53 -8.00
N ASP A 68 13.92 15.19 -8.15
CA ASP A 68 13.70 16.51 -7.59
C ASP A 68 13.92 16.53 -6.07
N ILE A 69 13.38 15.55 -5.36
CA ILE A 69 13.60 15.37 -3.92
C ILE A 69 15.09 15.23 -3.57
N ILE A 70 15.83 14.38 -4.30
CA ILE A 70 17.26 14.18 -4.09
C ILE A 70 18.02 15.51 -4.25
N ASN A 71 17.69 16.28 -5.29
CA ASN A 71 18.29 17.59 -5.54
C ASN A 71 17.95 18.60 -4.43
N LYS A 72 16.71 18.64 -3.96
CA LYS A 72 16.26 19.54 -2.86
C LYS A 72 16.89 19.20 -1.51
N ILE A 73 17.10 17.91 -1.22
CA ILE A 73 17.80 17.47 -0.01
C ILE A 73 19.28 17.82 -0.06
N ASN A 74 19.84 18.02 -1.26
CA ASN A 74 21.24 18.36 -1.48
C ASN A 74 22.21 17.46 -0.69
N ALA A 75 21.93 16.17 -0.66
CA ALA A 75 22.78 15.20 0.02
C ALA A 75 24.07 14.99 -0.79
N LYS A 76 25.21 15.27 -0.15
CA LYS A 76 26.55 14.98 -0.73
C LYS A 76 26.91 13.48 -0.70
N SER A 77 26.10 12.68 -0.03
CA SER A 77 26.28 11.23 0.16
C SER A 77 25.49 10.42 -0.88
N PRO A 78 25.80 9.15 -1.07
CA PRO A 78 24.95 8.23 -1.81
C PRO A 78 23.53 8.26 -1.28
N PHE A 79 22.57 8.11 -2.19
CA PHE A 79 21.14 8.10 -1.89
C PHE A 79 20.57 6.71 -2.14
N GLN A 80 19.43 6.40 -1.53
CA GLN A 80 18.74 5.16 -1.85
C GLN A 80 17.25 5.37 -2.07
N ILE A 81 16.66 4.57 -2.96
CA ILE A 81 15.23 4.49 -3.22
C ILE A 81 14.79 3.08 -2.86
N ILE A 82 13.85 2.98 -1.93
CA ILE A 82 13.34 1.70 -1.41
C ILE A 82 11.85 1.58 -1.73
N ASP A 83 11.51 0.56 -2.48
CA ASP A 83 10.14 0.21 -2.81
C ASP A 83 9.58 -0.74 -1.74
N LEU A 84 8.51 -0.33 -1.08
CA LEU A 84 7.84 -1.07 -0.02
C LEU A 84 6.80 -2.00 -0.65
N GLY A 85 7.03 -3.31 -0.60
CA GLY A 85 6.15 -4.27 -1.26
C GLY A 85 6.17 -4.13 -2.78
N GLY A 86 7.34 -3.97 -3.37
CA GLY A 86 7.54 -3.53 -4.76
C GLY A 86 7.03 -4.47 -5.86
N GLY A 87 6.17 -5.43 -5.53
CA GLY A 87 5.53 -6.31 -6.48
C GLY A 87 6.52 -6.97 -7.43
N ARG A 88 6.33 -6.84 -8.74
CA ARG A 88 7.25 -7.40 -9.74
C ARG A 88 8.54 -6.60 -9.94
N GLY A 89 8.65 -5.41 -9.35
CA GLY A 89 9.82 -4.53 -9.49
C GLY A 89 9.73 -3.56 -10.67
N THR A 90 8.57 -3.44 -11.30
CA THR A 90 8.33 -2.59 -12.47
C THR A 90 8.52 -1.12 -12.13
N LEU A 91 8.05 -0.68 -10.95
CA LEU A 91 8.17 0.70 -10.49
C LEU A 91 9.64 1.17 -10.42
N LEU A 92 10.49 0.45 -9.70
CA LEU A 92 11.92 0.83 -9.60
C LEU A 92 12.65 0.76 -10.94
N LYS A 93 12.28 -0.17 -11.81
CA LYS A 93 12.83 -0.25 -13.16
C LYS A 93 12.52 1.02 -13.97
N ASP A 94 11.29 1.52 -13.89
CA ASP A 94 10.86 2.71 -14.61
C ASP A 94 11.45 3.99 -13.99
N ILE A 95 11.54 4.08 -12.66
CA ILE A 95 12.25 5.15 -11.95
C ILE A 95 13.70 5.24 -12.42
N LYS A 96 14.39 4.11 -12.54
CA LYS A 96 15.80 4.08 -12.99
C LYS A 96 15.98 4.61 -14.40
N ARG A 97 15.00 4.45 -15.30
CA ARG A 97 15.07 4.99 -16.67
C ARG A 97 15.17 6.50 -16.70
N VAL A 98 14.62 7.20 -15.70
CA VAL A 98 14.65 8.67 -15.67
C VAL A 98 16.04 9.18 -15.35
N ARG A 99 16.82 8.47 -14.55
CA ARG A 99 18.20 8.81 -14.20
C ARG A 99 19.02 7.58 -13.86
N SER A 100 20.06 7.34 -14.61
CA SER A 100 21.08 6.32 -14.34
C SER A 100 22.30 6.98 -13.65
N ASP A 101 22.14 7.36 -12.38
CA ASP A 101 23.23 7.93 -11.58
C ASP A 101 23.81 6.84 -10.67
N ASN A 102 25.12 6.66 -10.69
CA ASN A 102 25.82 5.68 -9.86
C ASN A 102 25.77 5.99 -8.35
N ASN A 103 25.29 7.17 -7.98
CA ASN A 103 25.12 7.59 -6.59
C ASN A 103 23.76 7.21 -5.98
N ILE A 104 22.86 6.60 -6.75
CA ILE A 104 21.56 6.13 -6.28
C ILE A 104 21.56 4.61 -6.23
N SER A 105 21.34 4.06 -5.05
CA SER A 105 21.10 2.63 -4.87
C SER A 105 19.61 2.35 -4.78
N PHE A 106 19.20 1.14 -5.20
CA PHE A 106 17.82 0.70 -5.24
C PHE A 106 17.61 -0.54 -4.37
N GLY A 107 16.47 -0.63 -3.74
CA GLY A 107 16.13 -1.81 -2.93
C GLY A 107 14.62 -2.02 -2.79
N PHE A 108 14.29 -3.23 -2.37
CA PHE A 108 12.93 -3.65 -2.07
C PHE A 108 12.83 -4.06 -0.60
N LEU A 109 11.77 -3.62 0.06
CA LEU A 109 11.31 -4.24 1.29
C LEU A 109 10.29 -5.31 0.90
N GLU A 110 10.71 -6.58 0.90
CA GLU A 110 9.90 -7.68 0.37
C GLU A 110 10.11 -8.96 1.17
N ILE A 111 9.02 -9.65 1.49
CA ILE A 111 9.03 -10.92 2.24
C ILE A 111 8.70 -12.14 1.37
N ASN A 112 8.04 -11.93 0.23
CA ASN A 112 7.64 -12.99 -0.69
C ASN A 112 8.84 -13.46 -1.53
N LYS A 113 9.23 -14.72 -1.37
CA LYS A 113 10.37 -15.32 -2.09
C LYS A 113 10.17 -15.38 -3.61
N ASN A 114 8.94 -15.56 -4.07
CA ASN A 114 8.61 -15.60 -5.50
C ASN A 114 8.74 -14.21 -6.13
N LEU A 115 8.23 -13.17 -5.44
CA LEU A 115 8.40 -11.78 -5.87
C LEU A 115 9.88 -11.36 -5.84
N ILE A 116 10.63 -11.72 -4.81
CA ILE A 116 12.09 -11.49 -4.75
C ILE A 116 12.78 -12.13 -5.98
N THR A 117 12.37 -13.33 -6.37
CA THR A 117 12.93 -13.99 -7.56
C THR A 117 12.59 -13.23 -8.84
N ALA A 118 11.33 -12.79 -9.00
CA ALA A 118 10.91 -11.99 -10.14
C ALA A 118 11.61 -10.62 -10.18
N GLN A 119 11.73 -9.94 -9.04
CA GLN A 119 12.44 -8.66 -8.89
C GLN A 119 13.91 -8.79 -9.30
N LYS A 120 14.60 -9.86 -8.90
CA LYS A 120 15.99 -10.14 -9.31
C LYS A 120 16.15 -10.35 -10.82
N GLN A 121 15.12 -10.87 -11.51
CA GLN A 121 15.14 -11.00 -12.97
C GLN A 121 14.95 -9.64 -13.66
N ILE A 122 14.07 -8.80 -13.13
CA ILE A 122 13.74 -7.49 -13.74
C ILE A 122 14.74 -6.41 -13.35
N PHE A 123 15.26 -6.45 -12.12
CA PHE A 123 16.17 -5.45 -11.57
C PHE A 123 17.27 -6.10 -10.71
N PRO A 124 18.28 -6.77 -11.35
CA PRO A 124 19.27 -7.61 -10.65
C PRO A 124 20.13 -6.89 -9.63
N GLU A 125 20.38 -5.57 -9.83
CA GLU A 125 21.21 -4.75 -8.94
C GLU A 125 20.50 -4.27 -7.68
N ALA A 126 19.17 -4.39 -7.58
CA ALA A 126 18.43 -3.98 -6.39
C ALA A 126 18.68 -4.92 -5.21
N LYS A 127 18.83 -4.35 -4.04
CA LYS A 127 18.96 -5.09 -2.78
C LYS A 127 17.58 -5.45 -2.22
N HIS A 128 17.55 -6.52 -1.41
CA HIS A 128 16.30 -6.97 -0.77
C HIS A 128 16.46 -6.94 0.74
N TYR A 129 15.48 -6.38 1.41
CA TYR A 129 15.40 -6.24 2.87
C TYR A 129 14.09 -6.84 3.37
N LYS A 130 14.11 -7.38 4.59
CA LYS A 130 12.90 -7.91 5.25
C LYS A 130 12.30 -6.92 6.24
N ASN A 131 13.15 -6.10 6.84
CA ASN A 131 12.73 -5.10 7.83
C ASN A 131 13.35 -3.75 7.49
N ILE A 132 12.70 -2.65 7.91
CA ILE A 132 13.25 -1.30 7.75
C ILE A 132 14.61 -1.16 8.47
N SER A 133 14.79 -1.87 9.58
CA SER A 133 16.04 -1.88 10.34
C SER A 133 17.23 -2.49 9.59
N ASP A 134 16.99 -3.29 8.55
CA ASP A 134 18.03 -3.93 7.74
C ASP A 134 18.56 -3.00 6.64
N ILE A 135 17.85 -1.87 6.40
CA ILE A 135 18.17 -0.90 5.36
C ILE A 135 19.36 -0.04 5.81
N PRO A 136 20.38 0.18 4.96
CA PRO A 136 21.53 1.00 5.30
C PRO A 136 21.18 2.42 5.73
N ASP A 137 21.96 3.00 6.62
CA ASP A 137 21.81 4.38 7.10
C ASP A 137 22.28 5.39 6.04
N LEU A 138 21.40 5.64 5.08
CA LEU A 138 21.57 6.62 3.98
C LEU A 138 20.32 7.47 3.86
N PRO A 139 20.42 8.68 3.30
CA PRO A 139 19.24 9.45 2.88
C PRO A 139 18.37 8.62 1.93
N THR A 140 17.07 8.51 2.25
CA THR A 140 16.20 7.51 1.63
C THR A 140 14.89 8.10 1.14
N ILE A 141 14.49 7.70 -0.07
CA ILE A 141 13.11 7.81 -0.53
C ILE A 141 12.47 6.44 -0.39
N PHE A 142 11.47 6.33 0.48
CA PHE A 142 10.57 5.19 0.52
C PHE A 142 9.39 5.43 -0.40
N ILE A 143 8.99 4.42 -1.16
CA ILE A 143 7.78 4.46 -2.00
C ILE A 143 6.95 3.22 -1.67
N GLY A 144 5.71 3.41 -1.26
CA GLY A 144 4.75 2.33 -1.04
C GLY A 144 3.55 2.55 -1.97
N ASN A 145 3.48 1.77 -3.04
CA ASN A 145 2.34 1.76 -3.94
C ASN A 145 1.52 0.49 -3.70
N GLU A 146 0.25 0.63 -3.31
CA GLU A 146 -0.61 -0.49 -2.94
C GLU A 146 0.10 -1.38 -1.91
N PHE A 147 0.56 -0.76 -0.83
CA PHE A 147 1.33 -1.43 0.22
C PHE A 147 0.58 -1.53 1.55
N LEU A 148 -0.25 -0.52 1.86
CA LEU A 148 -0.93 -0.45 3.15
C LEU A 148 -2.29 -1.16 3.15
N ASP A 149 -2.91 -1.33 1.99
CA ASP A 149 -4.24 -1.90 1.79
C ASP A 149 -4.38 -3.36 2.23
N ALA A 150 -3.29 -4.12 2.13
CA ALA A 150 -3.20 -5.52 2.56
C ALA A 150 -2.93 -5.71 4.06
N PHE A 151 -2.74 -4.63 4.82
CA PHE A 151 -2.48 -4.75 6.24
C PHE A 151 -3.73 -5.10 7.03
N PRO A 152 -3.60 -5.96 8.06
CA PRO A 152 -4.72 -6.41 8.86
C PRO A 152 -5.50 -5.27 9.50
N ILE A 153 -6.83 -5.36 9.44
CA ILE A 153 -7.75 -4.40 10.05
C ILE A 153 -8.57 -5.01 11.17
N ARG A 154 -9.07 -4.17 12.06
CA ARG A 154 -10.16 -4.49 12.98
C ARG A 154 -11.39 -3.70 12.57
N GLN A 155 -12.56 -4.32 12.69
CA GLN A 155 -13.84 -3.70 12.31
C GLN A 155 -14.74 -3.59 13.53
N TYR A 156 -15.42 -2.45 13.65
CA TYR A 156 -16.33 -2.13 14.75
C TYR A 156 -17.66 -1.68 14.20
N ILE A 157 -18.74 -2.18 14.80
CA ILE A 157 -20.11 -1.89 14.41
C ILE A 157 -20.96 -1.53 15.63
N LYS A 158 -21.93 -0.64 15.44
CA LYS A 158 -22.88 -0.25 16.47
C LYS A 158 -24.18 -1.03 16.32
N ILE A 159 -24.46 -1.89 17.29
CA ILE A 159 -25.67 -2.73 17.35
C ILE A 159 -26.47 -2.32 18.57
N ASN A 160 -27.73 -1.96 18.39
CA ASN A 160 -28.62 -1.54 19.49
C ASN A 160 -27.99 -0.46 20.39
N LYS A 161 -27.33 0.54 19.80
CA LYS A 161 -26.61 1.65 20.46
C LYS A 161 -25.34 1.24 21.21
N ALA A 162 -24.95 -0.02 21.23
CA ALA A 162 -23.71 -0.51 21.80
C ALA A 162 -22.70 -0.83 20.70
N TRP A 163 -21.44 -0.50 20.93
CA TRP A 163 -20.35 -0.87 20.01
C TRP A 163 -19.94 -2.33 20.25
N LYS A 164 -19.80 -3.06 19.16
CA LYS A 164 -19.28 -4.41 19.09
C LYS A 164 -18.11 -4.47 18.14
N GLU A 165 -17.22 -5.42 18.34
CA GLU A 165 -16.18 -5.76 17.38
C GLU A 165 -16.66 -6.92 16.51
N ILE A 166 -16.23 -6.92 15.24
CA ILE A 166 -16.54 -7.98 14.28
C ILE A 166 -15.42 -9.01 14.30
N PHE A 167 -15.80 -10.26 14.46
CA PHE A 167 -14.93 -11.42 14.47
C PHE A 167 -15.33 -12.42 13.40
N VAL A 168 -14.49 -13.42 13.19
CA VAL A 168 -14.75 -14.57 12.32
C VAL A 168 -14.93 -15.80 13.20
N THR A 169 -16.01 -16.52 12.97
CA THR A 169 -16.32 -17.84 13.56
C THR A 169 -16.47 -18.88 12.46
N THR A 170 -16.67 -20.15 12.82
CA THR A 170 -16.93 -21.23 11.86
C THR A 170 -18.20 -21.98 12.24
N ASP A 171 -19.01 -22.28 11.24
CA ASP A 171 -20.18 -23.16 11.35
C ASP A 171 -20.26 -24.05 10.10
N ASN A 172 -20.37 -25.37 10.29
CA ASN A 172 -20.47 -26.35 9.21
C ASN A 172 -19.39 -26.16 8.12
N ASP A 173 -18.12 -26.00 8.53
CA ASP A 173 -16.97 -25.76 7.67
C ASP A 173 -17.00 -24.44 6.87
N ARG A 174 -17.89 -23.51 7.21
CA ARG A 174 -17.93 -22.17 6.60
C ARG A 174 -17.54 -21.12 7.62
N PHE A 175 -16.77 -20.14 7.19
CA PHE A 175 -16.47 -18.97 7.99
C PHE A 175 -17.61 -17.98 7.91
N ASN A 176 -17.97 -17.38 9.06
CA ASN A 176 -19.06 -16.42 9.20
C ASN A 176 -18.62 -15.26 10.10
N TYR A 177 -19.22 -14.10 9.93
CA TYR A 177 -19.04 -13.00 10.85
C TYR A 177 -19.83 -13.24 12.14
N CYS A 178 -19.22 -12.89 13.27
CA CYS A 178 -19.91 -12.79 14.58
C CYS A 178 -19.54 -11.46 15.26
N TYR A 179 -20.32 -11.09 16.28
CA TYR A 179 -20.26 -9.78 16.92
C TYR A 179 -20.11 -9.96 18.43
N GLU A 180 -18.93 -9.61 18.93
CA GLU A 180 -18.59 -9.81 20.34
C GLU A 180 -18.25 -8.48 21.01
N ASP A 181 -18.00 -8.53 22.31
CA ASP A 181 -17.53 -7.38 23.06
C ASP A 181 -16.11 -7.01 22.59
N ILE A 182 -15.82 -5.70 22.59
CA ILE A 182 -14.55 -5.16 22.15
C ILE A 182 -13.41 -5.71 23.02
N GLU A 183 -12.46 -6.41 22.41
CA GLU A 183 -11.32 -6.98 23.11
C GLU A 183 -10.29 -5.92 23.50
N ASP A 184 -9.85 -5.10 22.54
CA ASP A 184 -8.91 -4.02 22.78
C ASP A 184 -9.63 -2.68 22.93
N LYS A 185 -10.09 -2.41 24.16
CA LYS A 185 -10.79 -1.16 24.48
C LYS A 185 -9.90 0.07 24.35
N ILE A 186 -8.58 -0.07 24.56
CA ILE A 186 -7.64 1.05 24.46
C ILE A 186 -7.52 1.47 23.00
N LEU A 187 -7.25 0.52 22.11
CA LEU A 187 -7.19 0.75 20.66
C LEU A 187 -8.51 1.35 20.15
N PHE A 188 -9.64 0.78 20.56
CA PHE A 188 -10.95 1.27 20.17
C PHE A 188 -11.18 2.73 20.57
N GLU A 189 -10.97 3.09 21.85
CA GLU A 189 -11.21 4.46 22.34
C GLU A 189 -10.18 5.46 21.75
N GLU A 190 -8.95 5.02 21.50
CA GLU A 190 -7.92 5.84 20.82
C GLU A 190 -8.37 6.26 19.42
N HIS A 191 -9.06 5.40 18.68
CA HIS A 191 -9.45 5.65 17.30
C HIS A 191 -10.87 6.15 17.13
N LYS A 192 -11.83 5.70 17.96
CA LYS A 192 -13.24 6.10 17.89
C LYS A 192 -13.43 7.61 17.89
N LYS A 193 -12.65 8.35 18.66
CA LYS A 193 -12.71 9.82 18.72
C LYS A 193 -12.42 10.51 17.38
N ASN A 194 -11.82 9.80 16.41
CA ASN A 194 -11.52 10.33 15.08
C ASN A 194 -12.69 10.17 14.10
N PHE A 195 -13.76 9.47 14.51
CA PHE A 195 -14.95 9.25 13.71
C PHE A 195 -16.13 10.09 14.22
N PRO A 196 -17.05 10.52 13.35
CA PRO A 196 -18.24 11.25 13.75
C PRO A 196 -19.11 10.45 14.72
N ASN A 197 -19.88 11.15 15.56
CA ASN A 197 -20.77 10.50 16.54
C ASN A 197 -21.90 9.69 15.87
N GLU A 198 -22.30 10.06 14.66
CA GLU A 198 -23.26 9.35 13.82
C GLU A 198 -22.71 8.10 13.16
N ALA A 199 -21.39 7.89 13.19
CA ALA A 199 -20.81 6.67 12.67
C ALA A 199 -21.34 5.45 13.42
N ASP A 200 -21.78 4.46 12.67
CA ASP A 200 -22.26 3.17 13.16
C ASP A 200 -21.34 2.01 12.78
N PHE A 201 -20.30 2.30 12.00
CA PHE A 201 -19.27 1.37 11.55
C PHE A 201 -17.94 2.10 11.34
N PHE A 202 -16.82 1.48 11.68
CA PHE A 202 -15.48 1.94 11.27
C PHE A 202 -14.44 0.83 11.31
N GLU A 203 -13.35 1.08 10.63
CA GLU A 203 -12.19 0.18 10.50
C GLU A 203 -10.93 0.85 11.04
N ILE A 204 -10.04 0.03 11.61
CA ILE A 204 -8.73 0.45 12.07
C ILE A 204 -7.69 -0.47 11.44
N ASN A 205 -6.78 0.08 10.64
CA ASN A 205 -5.61 -0.65 10.19
C ASN A 205 -4.57 -0.66 11.33
N ILE A 206 -4.33 -1.84 11.90
CA ILE A 206 -3.52 -1.99 13.11
C ILE A 206 -2.01 -1.81 12.87
N MET A 207 -1.56 -1.91 11.62
CA MET A 207 -0.14 -1.81 11.27
C MET A 207 0.32 -0.39 10.92
N ILE A 208 -0.60 0.52 10.60
CA ILE A 208 -0.25 1.90 10.22
C ILE A 208 0.61 2.58 11.29
N LYS A 209 0.22 2.47 12.56
CA LYS A 209 0.99 3.07 13.67
C LYS A 209 2.44 2.57 13.68
N LYS A 210 2.64 1.27 13.53
CA LYS A 210 3.97 0.66 13.52
C LYS A 210 4.79 1.11 12.31
N ILE A 211 4.26 1.01 11.10
CA ILE A 211 5.02 1.30 9.88
C ILE A 211 5.37 2.79 9.79
N ILE A 212 4.45 3.69 10.15
CA ILE A 212 4.72 5.13 10.17
C ILE A 212 5.78 5.47 11.22
N ASN A 213 5.75 4.82 12.40
CA ASN A 213 6.77 5.01 13.41
C ASN A 213 8.16 4.54 12.94
N ASP A 214 8.26 3.34 12.39
CA ASP A 214 9.53 2.75 11.93
C ASP A 214 10.16 3.62 10.81
N ILE A 215 9.35 4.04 9.83
CA ILE A 215 9.77 4.96 8.76
C ILE A 215 10.17 6.33 9.34
N SER A 216 9.39 6.88 10.27
CA SER A 216 9.69 8.18 10.88
C SER A 216 11.00 8.18 11.65
N ILE A 217 11.28 7.12 12.43
CA ILE A 217 12.56 6.96 13.15
C ILE A 217 13.71 6.91 12.15
N PHE A 218 13.56 6.11 11.08
CA PHE A 218 14.58 5.99 10.04
C PHE A 218 14.85 7.34 9.35
N LEU A 219 13.81 8.03 8.89
CA LEU A 219 13.93 9.30 8.18
C LEU A 219 14.47 10.43 9.08
N LYS A 220 14.12 10.47 10.35
CA LYS A 220 14.70 11.45 11.31
C LYS A 220 16.21 11.30 11.47
N ARG A 221 16.70 10.05 11.41
CA ARG A 221 18.13 9.75 11.53
C ARG A 221 18.89 10.01 10.23
N ASN A 222 18.31 9.64 9.11
CA ASN A 222 19.01 9.55 7.83
C ASN A 222 18.60 10.63 6.82
N ASN A 223 17.54 11.39 7.08
CA ASN A 223 16.87 12.29 6.15
C ASN A 223 16.17 11.54 5.00
N GLY A 224 15.34 12.24 4.23
CA GLY A 224 14.59 11.68 3.13
C GLY A 224 13.10 11.94 3.20
N ILE A 225 12.32 11.12 2.52
CA ILE A 225 10.86 11.21 2.43
C ILE A 225 10.25 9.82 2.18
N CYS A 226 9.02 9.63 2.63
CA CYS A 226 8.22 8.46 2.25
C CYS A 226 7.00 8.92 1.45
N LEU A 227 6.75 8.30 0.31
CA LEU A 227 5.58 8.48 -0.54
C LEU A 227 4.69 7.23 -0.41
N PHE A 228 3.41 7.41 -0.08
CA PHE A 228 2.41 6.37 -0.15
C PHE A 228 1.37 6.71 -1.21
N ILE A 229 1.05 5.72 -2.04
CA ILE A 229 0.01 5.76 -3.06
C ILE A 229 -0.86 4.54 -2.83
N ASP A 230 -2.11 4.77 -2.43
CA ASP A 230 -3.01 3.68 -2.08
C ASP A 230 -4.47 4.12 -2.23
N TYR A 231 -5.38 3.18 -2.38
CA TYR A 231 -6.79 3.51 -2.49
C TYR A 231 -7.44 3.67 -1.12
N GLY A 232 -8.31 4.67 -1.02
CA GLY A 232 -8.93 4.98 0.24
C GLY A 232 -9.58 6.35 0.31
N TYR A 233 -9.80 6.80 1.54
CA TYR A 233 -10.54 8.02 1.84
C TYR A 233 -9.78 8.92 2.82
N SER A 234 -9.95 10.24 2.63
CA SER A 234 -9.41 11.25 3.55
C SER A 234 -10.32 11.50 4.74
N LYS A 235 -11.63 11.35 4.53
CA LYS A 235 -12.69 11.45 5.52
C LYS A 235 -13.75 10.42 5.17
N GLY A 236 -14.31 9.78 6.17
CA GLY A 236 -15.34 8.78 5.97
C GLY A 236 -15.16 7.58 6.89
N TYR A 237 -16.08 6.67 6.78
CA TYR A 237 -16.12 5.42 7.52
C TYR A 237 -17.03 4.44 6.75
N GLY A 238 -16.86 3.17 7.00
CA GLY A 238 -17.65 2.13 6.37
C GLY A 238 -16.93 0.79 6.32
N ASN A 239 -17.60 -0.20 5.79
CA ASN A 239 -17.05 -1.52 5.54
C ASN A 239 -16.34 -1.50 4.18
N THR A 240 -15.03 -1.63 4.19
CA THR A 240 -14.21 -1.63 2.97
C THR A 240 -13.44 -2.92 2.75
N LEU A 241 -13.53 -3.87 3.68
CA LEU A 241 -12.92 -5.19 3.52
C LEU A 241 -13.47 -5.87 2.27
N GLN A 242 -12.59 -6.24 1.38
CA GLN A 242 -12.90 -6.87 0.11
C GLN A 242 -11.95 -8.02 -0.19
N ALA A 243 -12.37 -8.92 -1.05
CA ALA A 243 -11.53 -9.99 -1.57
C ALA A 243 -11.59 -10.03 -3.09
N LEU A 244 -10.42 -10.23 -3.71
CA LEU A 244 -10.29 -10.40 -5.15
C LEU A 244 -9.69 -11.78 -5.46
N LYS A 245 -10.28 -12.47 -6.44
CA LYS A 245 -9.78 -13.74 -6.95
C LYS A 245 -10.07 -13.87 -8.42
N ASN A 246 -9.04 -14.14 -9.23
CA ASN A 246 -9.16 -14.25 -10.70
C ASN A 246 -9.84 -13.01 -11.31
N HIS A 247 -9.50 -11.80 -10.84
CA HIS A 247 -10.08 -10.50 -11.26
C HIS A 247 -11.57 -10.31 -10.92
N GLU A 248 -12.16 -11.14 -10.05
CA GLU A 248 -13.54 -11.03 -9.60
C GLU A 248 -13.63 -10.80 -8.10
N TYR A 249 -14.56 -9.93 -7.68
CA TYR A 249 -14.86 -9.76 -6.27
C TYR A 249 -15.57 -11.00 -5.72
N VAL A 250 -15.06 -11.50 -4.60
CA VAL A 250 -15.62 -12.64 -3.88
C VAL A 250 -15.88 -12.27 -2.42
N ASP A 251 -16.65 -13.09 -1.71
CA ASP A 251 -16.82 -12.90 -0.26
C ASP A 251 -15.48 -13.06 0.46
N PRO A 252 -15.09 -12.12 1.35
CA PRO A 252 -13.78 -12.11 2.02
C PRO A 252 -13.47 -13.36 2.84
N LEU A 253 -14.50 -14.07 3.31
CA LEU A 253 -14.32 -15.28 4.11
C LEU A 253 -14.27 -16.58 3.28
N SER A 254 -14.58 -16.51 1.98
CA SER A 254 -14.78 -17.72 1.15
C SER A 254 -13.49 -18.45 0.77
N PHE A 255 -12.38 -17.73 0.55
CA PHE A 255 -11.16 -18.32 -0.02
C PHE A 255 -9.88 -17.92 0.75
N PRO A 256 -9.80 -18.22 2.07
CA PRO A 256 -8.63 -17.84 2.85
C PRO A 256 -7.34 -18.47 2.30
N GLY A 257 -6.28 -17.67 2.16
CA GLY A 257 -5.00 -18.09 1.56
C GLY A 257 -5.01 -18.23 0.04
N SER A 258 -6.14 -17.94 -0.64
CA SER A 258 -6.29 -18.11 -2.10
C SER A 258 -7.02 -16.95 -2.78
N SER A 259 -7.36 -15.91 -2.04
CA SER A 259 -7.84 -14.61 -2.53
C SER A 259 -7.02 -13.50 -1.90
N ASP A 260 -6.88 -12.41 -2.62
CA ASP A 260 -6.35 -11.18 -2.07
C ASP A 260 -7.38 -10.56 -1.12
N LEU A 261 -6.95 -10.19 0.09
CA LEU A 261 -7.79 -9.52 1.08
C LEU A 261 -7.24 -8.13 1.31
N THR A 262 -8.03 -7.12 1.00
CA THR A 262 -7.63 -5.73 1.09
C THR A 262 -8.72 -4.87 1.75
N SER A 263 -8.32 -3.68 2.21
CA SER A 263 -9.22 -2.68 2.73
C SER A 263 -8.80 -1.28 2.30
N HIS A 264 -9.74 -0.35 2.22
CA HIS A 264 -9.41 1.04 1.92
C HIS A 264 -8.62 1.69 3.06
N ILE A 265 -7.64 2.50 2.69
CA ILE A 265 -6.83 3.22 3.66
C ILE A 265 -7.60 4.44 4.19
N ASN A 266 -7.69 4.52 5.51
CA ASN A 266 -8.10 5.74 6.20
C ASN A 266 -6.88 6.68 6.35
N PHE A 267 -6.71 7.62 5.43
CA PHE A 267 -5.59 8.56 5.45
C PHE A 267 -5.58 9.47 6.69
N SER A 268 -6.73 9.65 7.37
CA SER A 268 -6.76 10.37 8.65
C SER A 268 -5.91 9.67 9.71
N GLN A 269 -5.83 8.34 9.68
CA GLN A 269 -4.98 7.58 10.60
C GLN A 269 -3.49 7.89 10.36
N ILE A 270 -3.06 7.93 9.09
CA ILE A 270 -1.68 8.29 8.72
C ILE A 270 -1.37 9.73 9.16
N ILE A 271 -2.29 10.68 8.92
CA ILE A 271 -2.15 12.08 9.34
C ILE A 271 -1.94 12.18 10.85
N ASN A 272 -2.76 11.49 11.63
CA ASN A 272 -2.71 11.55 13.09
C ASN A 272 -1.38 11.00 13.64
N GLU A 273 -0.94 9.84 13.14
CA GLU A 273 0.34 9.24 13.54
C GLU A 273 1.53 10.12 13.13
N THR A 274 1.50 10.67 11.92
CA THR A 274 2.55 11.56 11.41
C THR A 274 2.67 12.82 12.28
N LYS A 275 1.53 13.44 12.64
CA LYS A 275 1.49 14.61 13.55
C LYS A 275 1.99 14.26 14.93
N TYR A 276 1.54 13.13 15.49
CA TYR A 276 1.99 12.66 16.80
C TYR A 276 3.52 12.49 16.86
N LEU A 277 4.10 11.96 15.80
CA LEU A 277 5.55 11.78 15.67
C LEU A 277 6.30 13.09 15.32
N GLY A 278 5.60 14.20 15.14
CA GLY A 278 6.23 15.50 14.84
C GLY A 278 6.91 15.54 13.47
N MET A 279 6.38 14.82 12.48
CA MET A 279 6.82 14.83 11.08
C MET A 279 6.01 15.85 10.27
N ASN A 280 6.50 16.19 9.07
CA ASN A 280 5.71 16.88 8.05
C ASN A 280 4.83 15.85 7.32
N PHE A 281 3.62 16.27 6.96
CA PHE A 281 2.68 15.50 6.15
C PHE A 281 2.21 16.34 4.98
N PHE A 282 2.20 15.77 3.77
CA PHE A 282 1.75 16.39 2.53
C PHE A 282 0.61 15.55 1.93
N GLY A 283 -0.43 16.19 1.44
CA GLY A 283 -1.64 15.52 0.96
C GLY A 283 -2.66 15.24 2.10
N PRO A 284 -3.52 14.19 2.00
CA PRO A 284 -3.64 13.36 0.80
C PRO A 284 -4.30 14.13 -0.34
N ILE A 285 -3.83 13.89 -1.55
CA ILE A 285 -4.46 14.35 -2.79
C ILE A 285 -4.84 13.15 -3.67
N THR A 286 -5.64 13.36 -4.70
CA THR A 286 -5.97 12.28 -5.63
C THR A 286 -4.76 11.89 -6.46
N GLN A 287 -4.64 10.62 -6.83
CA GLN A 287 -3.60 10.15 -7.74
C GLN A 287 -3.62 10.92 -9.06
N ARG A 288 -4.81 11.20 -9.59
CA ARG A 288 -4.99 12.06 -10.77
C ARG A 288 -4.24 13.38 -10.62
N ASN A 289 -4.55 14.15 -9.58
CA ASN A 289 -3.96 15.46 -9.37
C ASN A 289 -2.45 15.36 -9.20
N PHE A 290 -1.97 14.40 -8.41
CA PHE A 290 -0.54 14.19 -8.20
C PHE A 290 0.20 13.93 -9.51
N LEU A 291 -0.28 12.99 -10.33
CA LEU A 291 0.37 12.63 -11.59
C LEU A 291 0.31 13.78 -12.62
N ILE A 292 -0.82 14.49 -12.71
CA ILE A 292 -0.97 15.63 -13.62
C ILE A 292 -0.05 16.78 -13.18
N ASN A 293 -0.02 17.12 -11.89
CA ASN A 293 0.86 18.17 -11.36
C ASN A 293 2.35 17.87 -11.61
N LEU A 294 2.71 16.59 -11.72
CA LEU A 294 4.08 16.16 -12.03
C LEU A 294 4.36 16.01 -13.53
N GLY A 295 3.43 16.37 -14.41
CA GLY A 295 3.64 16.39 -15.86
C GLY A 295 3.39 15.05 -16.57
N ALA A 296 2.46 14.22 -16.08
CA ALA A 296 2.14 12.94 -16.72
C ALA A 296 1.58 13.11 -18.15
N LEU A 297 0.80 14.17 -18.40
CA LEU A 297 0.27 14.47 -19.73
C LEU A 297 1.36 14.89 -20.70
N GLU A 298 2.28 15.74 -20.27
CA GLU A 298 3.45 16.15 -21.04
C GLU A 298 4.35 14.96 -21.38
N ARG A 299 4.51 14.04 -20.41
CA ARG A 299 5.28 12.79 -20.65
C ARG A 299 4.61 11.91 -21.68
N LEU A 300 3.28 11.75 -21.65
CA LEU A 300 2.52 11.03 -22.67
C LEU A 300 2.80 11.62 -24.06
N GLU A 301 2.69 12.94 -24.23
CA GLU A 301 2.93 13.58 -25.52
C GLU A 301 4.35 13.38 -26.05
N ILE A 302 5.35 13.41 -25.17
CA ILE A 302 6.75 13.10 -25.54
C ILE A 302 6.87 11.66 -26.05
N LEU A 303 6.27 10.70 -25.35
CA LEU A 303 6.31 9.28 -25.73
C LEU A 303 5.55 9.02 -27.03
N LYS A 304 4.39 9.65 -27.24
CA LYS A 304 3.62 9.54 -28.49
C LYS A 304 4.42 10.07 -29.69
N LYS A 305 5.21 11.14 -29.51
CA LYS A 305 6.09 11.69 -30.56
C LYS A 305 7.29 10.79 -30.86
N SER A 306 7.71 9.94 -29.94
CA SER A 306 8.86 9.04 -30.10
C SER A 306 8.55 7.77 -30.91
N THR A 307 7.29 7.53 -31.25
CA THR A 307 6.85 6.35 -32.02
C THR A 307 5.93 6.73 -33.18
N ASN A 308 6.05 5.97 -34.28
CA ASN A 308 5.15 6.08 -35.44
C ASN A 308 3.99 5.06 -35.37
N SER A 309 3.99 4.16 -34.39
CA SER A 309 2.96 3.11 -34.25
C SER A 309 1.73 3.66 -33.54
N GLU A 310 0.62 3.76 -34.27
CA GLU A 310 -0.68 4.17 -33.68
C GLU A 310 -1.12 3.23 -32.56
N LYS A 311 -0.82 1.93 -32.67
CA LYS A 311 -1.13 0.98 -31.59
C LYS A 311 -0.39 1.36 -30.29
N ILE A 312 0.91 1.66 -30.37
CA ILE A 312 1.70 2.04 -29.20
C ILE A 312 1.19 3.38 -28.62
N LYS A 313 0.80 4.33 -29.46
CA LYS A 313 0.22 5.60 -29.00
C LYS A 313 -1.07 5.38 -28.22
N ASN A 314 -1.95 4.54 -28.74
CA ASN A 314 -3.22 4.20 -28.08
C ASN A 314 -2.97 3.43 -26.76
N ASP A 315 -2.07 2.45 -26.75
CA ASP A 315 -1.71 1.70 -25.55
C ASP A 315 -1.14 2.61 -24.44
N LEU A 316 -0.34 3.63 -24.81
CA LEU A 316 0.20 4.63 -23.85
C LEU A 316 -0.92 5.53 -23.29
N GLU A 317 -1.84 5.97 -24.15
CA GLU A 317 -2.98 6.82 -23.76
C GLU A 317 -3.97 6.07 -22.88
N ASP A 318 -4.36 4.87 -23.28
CA ASP A 318 -5.27 4.00 -22.50
C ASP A 318 -4.66 3.67 -21.13
N GLY A 319 -3.36 3.35 -21.10
CA GLY A 319 -2.63 3.09 -19.86
C GLY A 319 -2.61 4.30 -18.92
N LEU A 320 -2.33 5.50 -19.43
CA LEU A 320 -2.36 6.71 -18.62
C LEU A 320 -3.79 7.02 -18.16
N ASN A 321 -4.78 6.95 -19.05
CA ASN A 321 -6.18 7.21 -18.72
C ASN A 321 -6.63 6.30 -17.57
N ARG A 322 -6.27 5.02 -17.57
CA ARG A 322 -6.62 4.08 -16.50
C ARG A 322 -6.12 4.53 -15.13
N VAL A 323 -4.96 5.16 -15.03
CA VAL A 323 -4.41 5.59 -13.74
C VAL A 323 -4.82 7.02 -13.33
N ILE A 324 -5.32 7.86 -14.28
CA ILE A 324 -5.71 9.25 -13.98
C ILE A 324 -7.21 9.53 -14.06
N GLU A 325 -8.04 8.71 -14.73
CA GLU A 325 -9.47 8.98 -14.83
C GLU A 325 -10.21 8.75 -13.50
N ASN A 326 -11.11 9.67 -13.16
CA ASN A 326 -11.87 9.65 -11.91
C ASN A 326 -12.73 8.40 -11.76
N SER A 327 -13.28 7.89 -12.86
CA SER A 327 -14.07 6.66 -12.89
C SER A 327 -13.27 5.37 -12.72
N GLN A 328 -11.95 5.49 -12.71
CA GLN A 328 -11.01 4.37 -12.55
C GLN A 328 -10.13 4.60 -11.30
N MET A 329 -8.79 4.64 -11.46
CA MET A 329 -7.89 4.77 -10.32
C MET A 329 -7.70 6.23 -9.86
N GLY A 330 -7.97 7.21 -10.72
CA GLY A 330 -7.56 8.60 -10.52
C GLY A 330 -8.13 9.26 -9.27
N GLU A 331 -9.41 9.03 -8.94
CA GLU A 331 -10.07 9.60 -7.76
C GLU A 331 -9.98 8.66 -6.55
N LEU A 332 -10.12 7.36 -6.74
CA LEU A 332 -10.11 6.38 -5.65
C LEU A 332 -8.76 6.34 -4.93
N PHE A 333 -7.66 6.36 -5.70
CA PHE A 333 -6.31 6.37 -5.17
C PHE A 333 -5.94 7.75 -4.64
N LYS A 334 -5.25 7.76 -3.52
CA LYS A 334 -4.74 8.96 -2.86
C LYS A 334 -3.23 8.86 -2.69
N VAL A 335 -2.61 10.03 -2.74
CA VAL A 335 -1.16 10.16 -2.58
C VAL A 335 -0.87 11.03 -1.37
N CYS A 336 0.01 10.57 -0.51
CA CYS A 336 0.54 11.38 0.59
C CYS A 336 2.05 11.17 0.76
N ALA A 337 2.71 12.16 1.35
CA ALA A 337 4.12 12.04 1.68
C ALA A 337 4.40 12.45 3.13
N ILE A 338 5.47 11.87 3.69
CA ILE A 338 5.91 12.08 5.06
C ILE A 338 7.41 12.39 5.05
N SER A 339 7.83 13.50 5.68
CA SER A 339 9.23 13.83 5.83
C SER A 339 9.57 14.32 7.24
N PRO A 340 10.84 14.31 7.67
CA PRO A 340 11.26 15.02 8.87
C PRO A 340 10.88 16.50 8.80
N LYS A 341 10.79 17.17 9.95
CA LYS A 341 10.62 18.63 9.99
C LYS A 341 11.86 19.33 9.44
N ASN A 342 11.87 19.54 8.15
CA ASN A 342 12.88 20.28 7.40
C ASN A 342 12.19 21.24 6.42
N LYS A 343 12.96 21.95 5.59
CA LYS A 343 12.43 22.87 4.56
C LYS A 343 12.04 22.18 3.24
N LEU A 344 12.04 20.85 3.23
CA LEU A 344 11.66 20.10 2.04
C LEU A 344 10.17 20.29 1.74
N ILE A 345 9.87 20.82 0.58
CA ILE A 345 8.52 20.91 0.00
C ILE A 345 8.53 20.04 -1.26
N PRO A 346 7.89 18.89 -1.24
CA PRO A 346 7.79 18.04 -2.43
C PRO A 346 6.82 18.63 -3.44
N GLU A 347 7.16 18.58 -4.72
CA GLU A 347 6.24 18.93 -5.80
C GLU A 347 5.05 17.97 -5.88
N GLY A 348 3.99 18.39 -6.55
CA GLY A 348 2.83 17.54 -6.84
C GLY A 348 1.70 17.62 -5.82
N PHE A 349 1.91 18.26 -4.67
CA PHE A 349 0.93 18.34 -3.58
C PHE A 349 0.19 19.69 -3.48
N ASP A 350 0.32 20.53 -4.49
CA ASP A 350 -0.34 21.87 -4.55
C ASP A 350 -1.83 21.77 -4.90
#